data_287f1c55452d89298505d5ca13afb199
#
_entry.id   287f1c55452d89298505d5ca13afb199
#
_cell.length_a   1.000
_cell.length_b   1.000
_cell.length_c   1.000
_cell.angle_alpha   90.00
_cell.angle_beta   90.00
_cell.angle_gamma   90.00
#
_symmetry.space_group_name_H-M   'P 1'
#
loop_
_entity.id
_entity.type
_entity.pdbx_description
1 polymer ?
#
loop_
_entity_poly.entity_id
_entity_poly.type
_entity_poly.pdbx_seq_one_letter_code
_entity_poly.pdbx_strand_id
1 'polypeptide(L)'
;MPRFLLVVLPLLACFPCVSHASEPVVQALRATFRIAHGSESGTAFVVKKPDGGYLVVTAAHVLQKLEGEECLGVFRSGETQEGYQRLEVKLPIRQGGKPLWTRHPHLDVAVMDVTLPAKAAVASFELQQIASIKLAEDNKLHVGQEVFIPCYPAKLEANKAGWPILRKGSIATYPLTPLNSAETIFIDYSHFGGDSGSAVVAIIDDEPVVVALVFAMQRQSDRIVMPFEDRTVHTPLGLAIAVQAPFIRSTIEMHLSKLDPGQK
;
A
#
# COMPACT_ATOMS: atom_id res chain seq x y z
N MET A 1 58.27 -15.15 48.49
CA MET A 1 57.11 -15.77 47.82
C MET A 1 56.32 -14.68 47.11
N PRO A 2 56.35 -14.58 45.79
CA PRO A 2 55.56 -13.57 45.06
C PRO A 2 54.12 -14.06 44.88
N ARG A 3 53.14 -13.19 45.24
CA ARG A 3 51.74 -13.42 45.05
C ARG A 3 51.39 -12.99 43.58
N PHE A 4 51.02 -13.96 42.75
CA PHE A 4 50.45 -13.66 41.44
C PHE A 4 48.98 -13.18 41.58
N LEU A 5 48.73 -11.95 41.14
CA LEU A 5 47.38 -11.39 41.06
C LEU A 5 46.78 -11.83 39.72
N LEU A 6 45.78 -12.72 39.77
CA LEU A 6 45.04 -13.17 38.58
C LEU A 6 44.02 -12.10 38.23
N VAL A 7 44.29 -11.34 37.16
CA VAL A 7 43.33 -10.38 36.61
C VAL A 7 42.40 -11.14 35.67
N VAL A 8 41.17 -11.38 36.11
CA VAL A 8 40.11 -11.92 35.25
C VAL A 8 39.48 -10.77 34.45
N LEU A 9 39.80 -10.69 33.17
CA LEU A 9 39.10 -9.78 32.26
C LEU A 9 37.71 -10.36 31.95
N PRO A 10 36.59 -9.58 32.11
CA PRO A 10 35.31 -10.04 31.66
C PRO A 10 35.26 -10.05 30.14
N LEU A 11 35.00 -11.22 29.56
CA LEU A 11 34.72 -11.38 28.16
C LEU A 11 33.36 -10.71 27.88
N LEU A 12 33.36 -9.50 27.28
CA LEU A 12 32.14 -8.90 26.74
C LEU A 12 31.67 -9.76 25.55
N ALA A 13 30.68 -10.61 25.80
CA ALA A 13 29.99 -11.32 24.74
C ALA A 13 29.25 -10.29 23.87
N CYS A 14 29.85 -9.95 22.72
CA CYS A 14 29.17 -9.18 21.66
C CYS A 14 28.09 -10.08 21.07
N PHE A 15 26.85 -9.96 21.53
CA PHE A 15 25.71 -10.60 20.87
C PHE A 15 25.59 -9.98 19.49
N PRO A 16 25.52 -10.77 18.40
CA PRO A 16 25.24 -10.24 17.08
C PRO A 16 23.87 -9.56 17.14
N CYS A 17 23.84 -8.25 16.88
CA CYS A 17 22.61 -7.51 16.65
C CYS A 17 22.00 -8.09 15.35
N VAL A 18 21.12 -9.07 15.51
CA VAL A 18 20.31 -9.56 14.38
C VAL A 18 19.41 -8.39 14.01
N SER A 19 19.75 -7.69 12.94
CA SER A 19 18.90 -6.67 12.33
C SER A 19 17.63 -7.37 11.85
N HIS A 20 16.61 -7.45 12.69
CA HIS A 20 15.27 -7.79 12.25
C HIS A 20 14.78 -6.62 11.39
N ALA A 21 14.26 -6.93 10.19
CA ALA A 21 13.46 -5.95 9.44
C ALA A 21 12.41 -5.39 10.41
N SER A 22 12.23 -4.06 10.46
CA SER A 22 11.32 -3.47 11.42
C SER A 22 9.93 -4.10 11.25
N GLU A 23 9.37 -4.67 12.32
CA GLU A 23 8.04 -5.30 12.35
C GLU A 23 6.97 -4.48 11.60
N PRO A 24 6.92 -3.13 11.73
CA PRO A 24 5.99 -2.27 11.01
C PRO A 24 6.07 -2.39 9.48
N VAL A 25 7.27 -2.44 8.91
CA VAL A 25 7.47 -2.58 7.45
C VAL A 25 7.07 -3.98 6.98
N VAL A 26 7.33 -5.00 7.79
CA VAL A 26 6.90 -6.39 7.52
C VAL A 26 5.37 -6.50 7.54
N GLN A 27 4.68 -5.81 8.46
CA GLN A 27 3.22 -5.72 8.45
C GLN A 27 2.71 -5.15 7.13
N ALA A 28 3.29 -4.03 6.65
CA ALA A 28 2.90 -3.42 5.39
C ALA A 28 3.09 -4.37 4.19
N LEU A 29 4.21 -5.09 4.12
CA LEU A 29 4.45 -6.12 3.10
C LEU A 29 3.40 -7.24 3.17
N ARG A 30 3.10 -7.75 4.36
CA ARG A 30 2.12 -8.81 4.58
C ARG A 30 0.69 -8.38 4.28
N ALA A 31 0.35 -7.12 4.53
CA ALA A 31 -0.97 -6.56 4.23
C ALA A 31 -1.20 -6.32 2.73
N THR A 32 -0.14 -6.30 1.92
CA THR A 32 -0.20 -5.96 0.49
C THR A 32 -0.24 -7.21 -0.38
N PHE A 33 -1.10 -7.19 -1.41
CA PHE A 33 -1.22 -8.26 -2.39
C PHE A 33 -1.54 -7.71 -3.78
N ARG A 34 -1.30 -8.52 -4.81
CA ARG A 34 -1.60 -8.19 -6.20
C ARG A 34 -3.01 -8.62 -6.57
N ILE A 35 -3.74 -7.75 -7.27
CA ILE A 35 -4.99 -8.10 -7.95
C ILE A 35 -4.79 -8.03 -9.45
N ALA A 36 -5.39 -8.98 -10.19
CA ALA A 36 -5.20 -9.08 -11.63
C ALA A 36 -6.40 -9.73 -12.33
N HIS A 37 -6.59 -9.37 -13.62
CA HIS A 37 -7.49 -10.05 -14.55
C HIS A 37 -6.95 -9.87 -15.97
N GLY A 38 -6.67 -10.98 -16.67
CA GLY A 38 -6.06 -10.91 -18.01
C GLY A 38 -4.72 -10.16 -18.01
N SER A 39 -4.64 -9.11 -18.82
CA SER A 39 -3.45 -8.24 -18.90
C SER A 39 -3.42 -7.14 -17.84
N GLU A 40 -4.54 -6.87 -17.18
CA GLU A 40 -4.66 -5.79 -16.19
C GLU A 40 -4.23 -6.27 -14.80
N SER A 41 -3.54 -5.42 -14.06
CA SER A 41 -3.21 -5.68 -12.66
C SER A 41 -2.95 -4.40 -11.89
N GLY A 42 -3.06 -4.50 -10.55
CA GLY A 42 -2.74 -3.45 -9.62
C GLY A 42 -2.37 -4.00 -8.26
N THR A 43 -2.08 -3.12 -7.36
CA THR A 43 -1.79 -3.40 -5.96
C THR A 43 -3.03 -3.13 -5.10
N ALA A 44 -3.19 -3.90 -4.05
CA ALA A 44 -4.23 -3.69 -3.04
C ALA A 44 -3.66 -4.00 -1.65
N PHE A 45 -4.29 -3.46 -0.62
CA PHE A 45 -3.94 -3.77 0.76
C PHE A 45 -5.18 -4.05 1.60
N VAL A 46 -4.97 -4.75 2.71
CA VAL A 46 -6.03 -5.23 3.61
C VAL A 46 -6.16 -4.30 4.81
N VAL A 47 -7.40 -3.92 5.12
CA VAL A 47 -7.78 -3.19 6.32
C VAL A 47 -8.78 -4.04 7.12
N LYS A 48 -8.61 -4.13 8.43
CA LYS A 48 -9.54 -4.85 9.32
C LYS A 48 -10.72 -3.96 9.69
N LYS A 49 -11.91 -4.53 9.68
CA LYS A 49 -13.13 -3.84 10.11
C LYS A 49 -13.26 -3.83 11.64
N PRO A 50 -13.91 -2.80 12.22
CA PRO A 50 -14.11 -2.73 13.67
C PRO A 50 -14.93 -3.89 14.26
N ASP A 51 -15.88 -4.42 13.48
CA ASP A 51 -16.78 -5.54 13.84
C ASP A 51 -16.20 -6.92 13.50
N GLY A 52 -14.95 -6.97 13.03
CA GLY A 52 -14.32 -8.15 12.45
C GLY A 52 -14.53 -8.24 10.95
N GLY A 53 -13.81 -9.16 10.29
CA GLY A 53 -13.75 -9.22 8.84
C GLY A 53 -12.78 -8.22 8.25
N TYR A 54 -12.70 -8.20 6.90
CA TYR A 54 -11.64 -7.48 6.20
C TYR A 54 -12.16 -6.71 5.01
N LEU A 55 -11.51 -5.58 4.73
CA LEU A 55 -11.69 -4.77 3.55
C LEU A 55 -10.43 -4.83 2.67
N VAL A 56 -10.65 -4.76 1.37
CA VAL A 56 -9.60 -4.47 0.39
C VAL A 56 -9.71 -3.01 0.01
N VAL A 57 -8.58 -2.33 0.03
CA VAL A 57 -8.43 -0.95 -0.43
C VAL A 57 -7.48 -0.94 -1.62
N THR A 58 -7.86 -0.24 -2.69
CA THR A 58 -7.06 -0.06 -3.92
C THR A 58 -7.47 1.22 -4.65
N ALA A 59 -6.78 1.55 -5.73
CA ALA A 59 -7.20 2.63 -6.62
C ALA A 59 -8.47 2.21 -7.41
N ALA A 60 -9.45 3.09 -7.51
CA ALA A 60 -10.73 2.78 -8.15
C ALA A 60 -10.57 2.37 -9.61
N HIS A 61 -9.66 3.04 -10.36
CA HIS A 61 -9.41 2.70 -11.76
C HIS A 61 -8.86 1.28 -11.93
N VAL A 62 -8.19 0.70 -10.92
CA VAL A 62 -7.73 -0.69 -10.98
C VAL A 62 -8.93 -1.63 -11.08
N LEU A 63 -9.90 -1.53 -10.15
CA LEU A 63 -11.11 -2.36 -10.19
C LEU A 63 -11.99 -2.08 -11.40
N GLN A 64 -11.99 -0.84 -11.91
CA GLN A 64 -12.74 -0.47 -13.12
C GLN A 64 -12.21 -1.16 -14.37
N LYS A 65 -10.88 -1.30 -14.50
CA LYS A 65 -10.21 -1.95 -15.62
C LYS A 65 -10.27 -3.47 -15.59
N LEU A 66 -10.41 -4.08 -14.41
CA LEU A 66 -10.58 -5.52 -14.30
C LEU A 66 -11.96 -5.90 -14.80
N GLU A 67 -12.00 -6.62 -15.92
CA GLU A 67 -13.24 -7.08 -16.54
C GLU A 67 -13.84 -8.30 -15.82
N GLY A 68 -15.12 -8.59 -16.07
CA GLY A 68 -15.81 -9.75 -15.50
C GLY A 68 -16.25 -9.55 -14.04
N GLU A 69 -16.71 -10.64 -13.44
CA GLU A 69 -17.28 -10.65 -12.09
C GLU A 69 -16.24 -10.97 -11.01
N GLU A 70 -15.10 -11.57 -11.38
CA GLU A 70 -14.05 -11.98 -10.45
C GLU A 70 -12.69 -11.45 -10.92
N CYS A 71 -11.81 -11.18 -9.98
CA CYS A 71 -10.39 -10.97 -10.24
C CYS A 71 -9.55 -12.00 -9.46
N LEU A 72 -8.30 -12.15 -9.86
CA LEU A 72 -7.33 -12.98 -9.16
C LEU A 72 -6.66 -12.16 -8.07
N GLY A 73 -6.76 -12.60 -6.80
CA GLY A 73 -5.95 -12.13 -5.69
C GLY A 73 -4.74 -13.04 -5.50
N VAL A 74 -3.53 -12.48 -5.48
CA VAL A 74 -2.29 -13.23 -5.26
C VAL A 74 -1.84 -13.04 -3.82
N PHE A 75 -2.14 -14.02 -2.99
CA PHE A 75 -1.76 -14.10 -1.58
C PHE A 75 -0.58 -15.06 -1.38
N ARG A 76 -0.18 -15.25 -0.14
CA ARG A 76 0.82 -16.24 0.31
C ARG A 76 0.19 -17.10 1.40
N SER A 77 0.45 -18.40 1.37
CA SER A 77 0.15 -19.28 2.49
C SER A 77 1.14 -19.03 3.63
N GLY A 78 0.84 -19.56 4.83
CA GLY A 78 1.75 -19.50 5.97
C GLY A 78 3.11 -20.10 5.67
N GLU A 79 4.09 -19.72 6.46
CA GLU A 79 5.44 -20.25 6.38
C GLU A 79 5.46 -21.75 6.69
N THR A 80 6.10 -22.52 5.80
CA THR A 80 6.35 -23.94 5.94
C THR A 80 7.87 -24.18 5.96
N GLN A 81 8.31 -25.44 6.09
CA GLN A 81 9.74 -25.78 5.95
C GLN A 81 10.30 -25.39 4.58
N GLU A 82 9.45 -25.30 3.55
CA GLU A 82 9.80 -24.84 2.19
C GLU A 82 9.63 -23.32 2.01
N GLY A 83 9.28 -22.58 3.06
CA GLY A 83 8.98 -21.16 3.03
C GLY A 83 7.52 -20.86 2.68
N TYR A 84 7.24 -19.60 2.31
CA TYR A 84 5.91 -19.18 1.87
C TYR A 84 5.57 -19.73 0.49
N GLN A 85 4.34 -20.20 0.32
CA GLN A 85 3.82 -20.69 -0.95
C GLN A 85 2.85 -19.69 -1.56
N ARG A 86 2.83 -19.59 -2.89
CA ARG A 86 1.88 -18.78 -3.65
C ARG A 86 0.47 -19.34 -3.49
N LEU A 87 -0.48 -18.45 -3.21
CA LEU A 87 -1.90 -18.76 -3.06
C LEU A 87 -2.73 -17.82 -3.94
N GLU A 88 -3.24 -18.34 -5.03
CA GLU A 88 -4.11 -17.59 -5.95
C GLU A 88 -5.58 -17.86 -5.63
N VAL A 89 -6.36 -16.80 -5.45
CA VAL A 89 -7.78 -16.87 -5.06
C VAL A 89 -8.60 -15.96 -5.94
N LYS A 90 -9.74 -16.46 -6.39
CA LYS A 90 -10.74 -15.64 -7.08
C LYS A 90 -11.48 -14.78 -6.08
N LEU A 91 -11.48 -13.48 -6.33
CA LEU A 91 -12.16 -12.48 -5.52
C LEU A 91 -13.33 -11.92 -6.33
N PRO A 92 -14.58 -12.00 -5.84
CA PRO A 92 -15.72 -11.39 -6.50
C PRO A 92 -15.58 -9.86 -6.44
N ILE A 93 -15.66 -9.21 -7.59
CA ILE A 93 -15.59 -7.76 -7.73
C ILE A 93 -16.89 -7.17 -8.29
N ARG A 94 -17.74 -7.99 -8.89
CA ARG A 94 -19.07 -7.63 -9.36
C ARG A 94 -20.05 -8.77 -9.14
N GLN A 95 -21.34 -8.44 -9.15
CA GLN A 95 -22.44 -9.41 -9.16
C GLN A 95 -23.53 -8.92 -10.09
N GLY A 96 -23.82 -9.69 -11.14
CA GLY A 96 -24.76 -9.28 -12.19
C GLY A 96 -24.33 -7.97 -12.85
N GLY A 97 -23.04 -7.79 -13.06
CA GLY A 97 -22.44 -6.58 -13.64
C GLY A 97 -22.35 -5.38 -12.70
N LYS A 98 -22.93 -5.46 -11.47
CA LYS A 98 -22.89 -4.37 -10.49
C LYS A 98 -21.62 -4.47 -9.62
N PRO A 99 -20.88 -3.35 -9.41
CA PRO A 99 -19.72 -3.35 -8.53
C PRO A 99 -20.06 -3.76 -7.10
N LEU A 100 -19.25 -4.62 -6.49
CA LEU A 100 -19.28 -4.95 -5.07
C LEU A 100 -18.40 -4.02 -4.22
N TRP A 101 -17.82 -3.02 -4.83
CA TRP A 101 -16.96 -2.03 -4.20
C TRP A 101 -17.61 -0.65 -4.14
N THR A 102 -17.23 0.12 -3.14
CA THR A 102 -17.59 1.54 -3.00
C THR A 102 -16.41 2.37 -3.49
N ARG A 103 -16.69 3.33 -4.38
CA ARG A 103 -15.73 4.32 -4.86
C ARG A 103 -15.92 5.63 -4.11
N HIS A 104 -14.82 6.35 -3.85
CA HIS A 104 -14.88 7.75 -3.44
C HIS A 104 -15.54 8.60 -4.57
N PRO A 105 -16.41 9.59 -4.24
CA PRO A 105 -17.13 10.37 -5.25
C PRO A 105 -16.22 11.06 -6.27
N HIS A 106 -15.09 11.60 -5.84
CA HIS A 106 -14.21 12.44 -6.68
C HIS A 106 -12.79 11.90 -6.82
N LEU A 107 -12.31 11.10 -5.88
CA LEU A 107 -10.93 10.63 -5.83
C LEU A 107 -10.82 9.16 -6.25
N ASP A 108 -9.61 8.77 -6.62
CA ASP A 108 -9.33 7.45 -7.15
C ASP A 108 -9.05 6.42 -6.04
N VAL A 109 -10.04 6.20 -5.18
CA VAL A 109 -10.02 5.23 -4.09
C VAL A 109 -11.24 4.33 -4.19
N ALA A 110 -11.07 3.03 -3.98
CA ALA A 110 -12.13 2.03 -3.90
C ALA A 110 -11.90 1.10 -2.69
N VAL A 111 -13.02 0.68 -2.09
CA VAL A 111 -13.08 -0.21 -0.93
C VAL A 111 -14.12 -1.28 -1.18
N MET A 112 -13.80 -2.53 -0.85
CA MET A 112 -14.75 -3.65 -0.92
C MET A 112 -14.53 -4.65 0.22
N ASP A 113 -15.56 -5.39 0.59
CA ASP A 113 -15.42 -6.54 1.49
C ASP A 113 -14.58 -7.64 0.86
N VAL A 114 -13.84 -8.35 1.70
CA VAL A 114 -13.09 -9.54 1.29
C VAL A 114 -13.15 -10.63 2.35
N THR A 115 -13.33 -11.87 1.91
CA THR A 115 -13.08 -13.04 2.72
C THR A 115 -11.68 -13.53 2.45
N LEU A 116 -10.78 -13.39 3.43
CA LEU A 116 -9.41 -13.87 3.30
C LEU A 116 -9.39 -15.40 3.32
N PRO A 117 -8.55 -16.03 2.47
CA PRO A 117 -8.38 -17.48 2.50
C PRO A 117 -7.85 -17.95 3.85
N ALA A 118 -8.42 -19.01 4.41
CA ALA A 118 -8.05 -19.54 5.74
C ALA A 118 -6.55 -19.87 5.88
N LYS A 119 -5.87 -20.20 4.77
CA LYS A 119 -4.44 -20.53 4.75
C LYS A 119 -3.55 -19.31 4.45
N ALA A 120 -4.13 -18.13 4.18
CA ALA A 120 -3.36 -16.96 3.80
C ALA A 120 -2.64 -16.37 5.02
N ALA A 121 -1.33 -16.17 4.88
CA ALA A 121 -0.50 -15.43 5.83
C ALA A 121 -0.58 -13.94 5.50
N VAL A 122 -1.73 -13.32 5.79
CA VAL A 122 -2.01 -11.91 5.51
C VAL A 122 -2.08 -11.15 6.83
N ALA A 123 -1.36 -10.02 6.91
CA ALA A 123 -1.61 -9.01 7.92
C ALA A 123 -2.67 -8.02 7.41
N SER A 124 -3.13 -7.15 8.27
CA SER A 124 -4.03 -6.06 7.94
C SER A 124 -3.61 -4.79 8.66
N PHE A 125 -3.98 -3.65 8.13
CA PHE A 125 -3.96 -2.42 8.89
C PHE A 125 -5.24 -2.32 9.70
N GLU A 126 -5.14 -1.88 10.94
CA GLU A 126 -6.30 -1.48 11.74
C GLU A 126 -6.79 -0.10 11.24
N LEU A 127 -8.06 0.24 11.44
CA LEU A 127 -8.61 1.51 10.96
C LEU A 127 -7.88 2.74 11.54
N GLN A 128 -7.38 2.65 12.77
CA GLN A 128 -6.56 3.71 13.38
C GLN A 128 -5.19 3.88 12.73
N GLN A 129 -4.67 2.88 12.02
CA GLN A 129 -3.43 2.95 11.24
C GLN A 129 -3.64 3.61 9.86
N ILE A 130 -4.87 3.99 9.50
CA ILE A 130 -5.13 4.86 8.35
C ILE A 130 -5.11 6.31 8.87
N ALA A 131 -4.17 7.11 8.40
CA ALA A 131 -3.93 8.46 8.93
C ALA A 131 -5.19 9.33 8.89
N SER A 132 -5.44 10.03 9.97
CA SER A 132 -6.40 11.14 10.02
C SER A 132 -5.70 12.47 9.68
N ILE A 133 -6.45 13.51 9.40
CA ILE A 133 -5.91 14.86 9.17
C ILE A 133 -5.07 15.35 10.36
N LYS A 134 -5.42 14.93 11.56
CA LYS A 134 -4.76 15.34 12.80
C LYS A 134 -3.26 15.06 12.81
N LEU A 135 -2.80 13.98 12.16
CA LEU A 135 -1.36 13.68 12.08
C LEU A 135 -0.57 14.77 11.34
N ALA A 136 -1.15 15.37 10.30
CA ALA A 136 -0.54 16.49 9.59
C ALA A 136 -0.66 17.81 10.39
N GLU A 137 -1.80 18.04 11.06
CA GLU A 137 -2.02 19.20 11.93
C GLU A 137 -1.08 19.20 13.14
N ASP A 138 -0.81 18.03 13.73
CA ASP A 138 0.12 17.84 14.85
C ASP A 138 1.60 17.78 14.41
N ASN A 139 1.90 18.05 13.14
CA ASN A 139 3.24 17.93 12.53
C ASN A 139 3.91 16.56 12.69
N LYS A 140 3.16 15.49 12.95
CA LYS A 140 3.65 14.11 12.96
C LYS A 140 3.80 13.54 11.54
N LEU A 141 3.18 14.20 10.55
CA LEU A 141 3.33 13.94 9.13
C LEU A 141 3.77 15.23 8.44
N HIS A 142 4.88 15.20 7.71
CA HIS A 142 5.48 16.40 7.14
C HIS A 142 6.16 16.13 5.78
N VAL A 143 6.45 17.19 5.04
CA VAL A 143 7.26 17.10 3.83
C VAL A 143 8.66 16.57 4.16
N GLY A 144 9.21 15.72 3.28
CA GLY A 144 10.46 15.01 3.52
C GLY A 144 10.33 13.77 4.41
N GLN A 145 9.14 13.49 4.98
CA GLN A 145 8.89 12.25 5.71
C GLN A 145 9.19 11.04 4.85
N GLU A 146 10.03 10.14 5.37
CA GLU A 146 10.30 8.84 4.74
C GLU A 146 9.05 7.97 4.71
N VAL A 147 8.82 7.32 3.57
CA VAL A 147 7.69 6.42 3.35
C VAL A 147 8.10 5.14 2.65
N PHE A 148 7.38 4.06 2.94
CA PHE A 148 7.54 2.73 2.36
C PHE A 148 6.33 2.40 1.50
N ILE A 149 6.56 1.85 0.31
CA ILE A 149 5.52 1.55 -0.68
C ILE A 149 5.67 0.10 -1.13
N PRO A 150 4.98 -0.85 -0.49
CA PRO A 150 4.88 -2.22 -1.00
C PRO A 150 4.04 -2.23 -2.27
N CYS A 151 4.59 -2.69 -3.40
CA CYS A 151 3.92 -2.58 -4.71
C CYS A 151 4.36 -3.68 -5.68
N TYR A 152 3.72 -3.72 -6.86
CA TYR A 152 4.00 -4.65 -7.94
C TYR A 152 4.35 -3.92 -9.25
N PRO A 153 5.49 -3.20 -9.31
CA PRO A 153 5.88 -2.39 -10.46
C PRO A 153 6.03 -3.27 -11.70
N ALA A 154 5.38 -2.89 -12.80
CA ALA A 154 5.35 -3.64 -14.05
C ALA A 154 4.97 -5.13 -13.85
N LYS A 155 4.12 -5.42 -12.86
CA LYS A 155 3.68 -6.76 -12.42
C LYS A 155 4.79 -7.63 -11.82
N LEU A 156 5.96 -7.05 -11.50
CA LEU A 156 7.05 -7.77 -10.86
C LEU A 156 6.68 -8.18 -9.44
N GLU A 157 7.13 -9.35 -9.06
CA GLU A 157 7.03 -9.92 -7.73
C GLU A 157 8.43 -10.16 -7.16
N ALA A 158 8.64 -9.97 -5.89
CA ALA A 158 9.94 -10.14 -5.27
C ALA A 158 10.44 -11.59 -5.31
N ASN A 159 9.51 -12.56 -5.36
CA ASN A 159 9.81 -13.98 -5.47
C ASN A 159 8.60 -14.78 -5.98
N LYS A 160 8.78 -16.10 -6.15
CA LYS A 160 7.76 -17.02 -6.67
C LYS A 160 6.52 -17.15 -5.77
N ALA A 161 6.62 -16.83 -4.49
CA ALA A 161 5.48 -16.83 -3.56
C ALA A 161 4.55 -15.61 -3.75
N GLY A 162 4.91 -14.64 -4.60
CA GLY A 162 4.07 -13.49 -4.91
C GLY A 162 4.21 -12.34 -3.92
N TRP A 163 5.37 -12.18 -3.29
CA TRP A 163 5.63 -11.03 -2.41
C TRP A 163 5.74 -9.72 -3.21
N PRO A 164 5.23 -8.60 -2.64
CA PRO A 164 5.44 -7.28 -3.22
C PRO A 164 6.90 -6.88 -3.15
N ILE A 165 7.29 -5.99 -4.05
CA ILE A 165 8.56 -5.28 -3.98
C ILE A 165 8.38 -4.11 -3.02
N LEU A 166 9.26 -3.99 -2.03
CA LEU A 166 9.29 -2.83 -1.16
C LEU A 166 10.04 -1.69 -1.84
N ARG A 167 9.35 -0.57 -2.01
CA ARG A 167 9.94 0.68 -2.48
C ARG A 167 10.01 1.66 -1.30
N LYS A 168 10.90 2.63 -1.43
CA LYS A 168 11.12 3.70 -0.45
C LYS A 168 11.08 5.03 -1.18
N GLY A 169 10.52 6.05 -0.53
CA GLY A 169 10.45 7.41 -1.04
C GLY A 169 10.25 8.42 0.08
N SER A 170 9.87 9.63 -0.27
CA SER A 170 9.54 10.69 0.69
C SER A 170 8.33 11.50 0.24
N ILE A 171 7.62 12.09 1.19
CA ILE A 171 6.55 13.05 0.90
C ILE A 171 7.18 14.30 0.29
N ALA A 172 6.78 14.64 -0.96
CA ALA A 172 7.35 15.74 -1.73
C ALA A 172 6.42 16.97 -1.84
N THR A 173 5.29 16.97 -1.15
CA THR A 173 4.31 18.07 -1.18
C THR A 173 4.31 18.86 0.12
N TYR A 174 4.19 20.20 0.00
CA TYR A 174 3.92 21.12 1.08
C TYR A 174 3.00 22.26 0.59
N PRO A 175 2.01 22.69 1.38
CA PRO A 175 1.55 22.11 2.66
C PRO A 175 0.71 20.85 2.46
N LEU A 176 0.55 20.03 3.53
CA LEU A 176 -0.33 18.86 3.53
C LEU A 176 -1.77 19.19 3.96
N THR A 177 -1.97 20.38 4.52
CA THR A 177 -3.26 20.91 4.98
C THR A 177 -3.45 22.34 4.48
N PRO A 178 -4.70 22.82 4.30
CA PRO A 178 -5.96 22.13 4.52
C PRO A 178 -6.26 21.09 3.41
N LEU A 179 -7.01 20.02 3.75
CA LEU A 179 -7.26 18.89 2.84
C LEU A 179 -7.95 19.28 1.54
N ASN A 180 -8.87 20.27 1.56
CA ASN A 180 -9.56 20.74 0.36
C ASN A 180 -8.62 21.38 -0.69
N SER A 181 -7.39 21.75 -0.31
CA SER A 181 -6.35 22.28 -1.21
C SER A 181 -5.26 21.26 -1.49
N ALA A 182 -5.23 20.15 -0.76
CA ALA A 182 -4.20 19.12 -0.83
C ALA A 182 -4.81 17.70 -0.81
N GLU A 183 -5.85 17.46 -1.61
CA GLU A 183 -6.50 16.13 -1.70
C GLU A 183 -5.51 15.05 -2.14
N THR A 184 -4.56 15.43 -3.01
CA THR A 184 -3.49 14.56 -3.49
C THR A 184 -2.13 15.16 -3.16
N ILE A 185 -1.14 14.28 -2.98
CA ILE A 185 0.25 14.65 -2.70
C ILE A 185 1.19 13.94 -3.65
N PHE A 186 2.35 14.54 -3.87
CA PHE A 186 3.46 13.90 -4.56
C PHE A 186 4.30 13.09 -3.57
N ILE A 187 4.72 11.93 -4.03
CA ILE A 187 5.72 11.10 -3.36
C ILE A 187 6.93 11.00 -4.28
N ASP A 188 8.10 11.33 -3.77
CA ASP A 188 9.35 11.18 -4.50
C ASP A 188 9.75 9.71 -4.55
N TYR A 189 9.25 9.02 -5.56
CA TYR A 189 9.68 7.71 -6.02
C TYR A 189 9.18 7.44 -7.44
N SER A 190 9.92 6.63 -8.20
CA SER A 190 9.53 6.26 -9.56
C SER A 190 8.37 5.26 -9.57
N HIS A 191 7.19 5.71 -9.96
CA HIS A 191 5.98 4.90 -10.11
C HIS A 191 5.95 4.20 -11.46
N PHE A 192 5.45 2.95 -11.48
CA PHE A 192 5.22 2.15 -12.69
C PHE A 192 3.78 1.60 -12.72
N GLY A 193 3.35 1.17 -13.93
CA GLY A 193 2.08 0.43 -14.04
C GLY A 193 2.10 -0.80 -13.13
N GLY A 194 1.02 -0.99 -12.35
CA GLY A 194 0.93 -2.04 -11.32
C GLY A 194 1.13 -1.54 -9.90
N ASP A 195 1.78 -0.38 -9.70
CA ASP A 195 1.91 0.25 -8.38
C ASP A 195 0.59 0.89 -7.91
N SER A 196 -0.33 1.19 -8.83
CA SER A 196 -1.64 1.78 -8.50
C SER A 196 -2.38 0.94 -7.46
N GLY A 197 -2.87 1.59 -6.41
CA GLY A 197 -3.50 0.97 -5.25
C GLY A 197 -2.56 0.63 -4.10
N SER A 198 -1.26 0.90 -4.23
CA SER A 198 -0.29 0.69 -3.14
C SER A 198 -0.53 1.65 -1.99
N ALA A 199 -0.46 1.13 -0.77
CA ALA A 199 -0.37 1.97 0.42
C ALA A 199 0.97 2.71 0.45
N VAL A 200 0.93 4.00 0.78
CA VAL A 200 2.09 4.79 1.21
C VAL A 200 2.13 4.75 2.72
N VAL A 201 3.15 4.15 3.30
CA VAL A 201 3.24 3.86 4.72
C VAL A 201 4.40 4.64 5.35
N ALA A 202 4.11 5.48 6.33
CA ALA A 202 5.10 6.08 7.21
C ALA A 202 5.21 5.26 8.51
N ILE A 203 6.38 5.27 9.15
CA ILE A 203 6.54 4.75 10.49
C ILE A 203 6.44 5.94 11.45
N ILE A 204 5.42 5.93 12.30
CA ILE A 204 5.10 7.00 13.26
C ILE A 204 4.91 6.36 14.63
N ASP A 205 5.68 6.79 15.62
CA ASP A 205 5.68 6.24 16.97
C ASP A 205 5.86 4.69 16.95
N ASP A 206 6.79 4.19 16.12
CA ASP A 206 7.10 2.77 15.88
C ASP A 206 5.96 1.93 15.27
N GLU A 207 4.89 2.58 14.78
CA GLU A 207 3.74 1.93 14.15
C GLU A 207 3.67 2.22 12.65
N PRO A 208 3.23 1.27 11.80
CA PRO A 208 3.01 1.52 10.39
C PRO A 208 1.69 2.26 10.20
N VAL A 209 1.75 3.45 9.62
CA VAL A 209 0.60 4.30 9.34
C VAL A 209 0.46 4.51 7.84
N VAL A 210 -0.67 4.15 7.28
CA VAL A 210 -1.02 4.46 5.88
C VAL A 210 -1.33 5.95 5.78
N VAL A 211 -0.50 6.68 5.06
CA VAL A 211 -0.60 8.15 4.92
C VAL A 211 -1.18 8.58 3.58
N ALA A 212 -1.13 7.70 2.56
CA ALA A 212 -1.73 7.93 1.24
C ALA A 212 -1.89 6.62 0.46
N LEU A 213 -2.56 6.70 -0.70
CA LEU A 213 -2.72 5.62 -1.68
C LEU A 213 -2.23 6.11 -3.05
N VAL A 214 -1.30 5.39 -3.65
CA VAL A 214 -0.75 5.70 -4.98
C VAL A 214 -1.77 5.38 -6.09
N PHE A 215 -1.94 6.30 -7.04
CA PHE A 215 -2.83 6.04 -8.18
C PHE A 215 -2.28 6.47 -9.53
N ALA A 216 -1.30 7.38 -9.59
CA ALA A 216 -0.78 7.91 -10.84
C ALA A 216 0.70 8.32 -10.73
N MET A 217 1.28 8.71 -11.86
CA MET A 217 2.62 9.31 -11.93
C MET A 217 2.57 10.67 -12.62
N GLN A 218 3.45 11.56 -12.22
CA GLN A 218 3.67 12.81 -12.94
C GLN A 218 4.58 12.59 -14.15
N ARG A 219 4.20 13.15 -15.28
CA ARG A 219 4.94 13.06 -16.55
C ARG A 219 5.15 14.44 -17.15
N GLN A 220 6.29 14.63 -17.79
CA GLN A 220 6.49 15.69 -18.78
C GLN A 220 6.08 15.15 -20.15
N SER A 221 5.44 15.98 -20.95
CA SER A 221 5.02 15.62 -22.30
C SER A 221 5.63 16.59 -23.30
N ASP A 222 6.50 16.09 -24.16
CA ASP A 222 7.18 16.84 -25.18
C ASP A 222 6.63 16.44 -26.57
N ARG A 223 6.22 17.43 -27.36
CA ARG A 223 5.78 17.23 -28.74
C ARG A 223 6.97 17.39 -29.68
N ILE A 224 7.28 16.33 -30.42
CA ILE A 224 8.34 16.32 -31.43
C ILE A 224 7.66 16.35 -32.80
N VAL A 225 7.88 17.44 -33.55
CA VAL A 225 7.34 17.62 -34.89
C VAL A 225 8.48 17.52 -35.90
N MET A 226 8.37 16.57 -36.81
CA MET A 226 9.27 16.35 -37.94
C MET A 226 8.48 16.46 -39.25
N PRO A 227 9.09 16.63 -40.43
CA PRO A 227 8.39 16.85 -41.69
C PRO A 227 7.34 15.79 -42.04
N PHE A 228 7.47 14.57 -41.53
CA PHE A 228 6.58 13.42 -41.82
C PHE A 228 6.11 12.70 -40.55
N GLU A 229 6.42 13.21 -39.35
CA GLU A 229 6.06 12.58 -38.09
C GLU A 229 5.75 13.64 -37.03
N ASP A 230 4.63 13.44 -36.34
CA ASP A 230 4.23 14.22 -35.14
C ASP A 230 3.97 13.24 -34.01
N ARG A 231 4.81 13.25 -32.98
CA ARG A 231 4.62 12.37 -31.83
C ARG A 231 4.78 13.08 -30.51
N THR A 232 4.03 12.64 -29.50
CA THR A 232 4.20 13.07 -28.14
C THR A 232 5.01 12.03 -27.37
N VAL A 233 6.08 12.48 -26.72
CA VAL A 233 6.89 11.66 -25.83
C VAL A 233 6.55 12.00 -24.39
N HIS A 234 6.28 10.99 -23.58
CA HIS A 234 5.96 11.12 -22.16
C HIS A 234 7.15 10.64 -21.32
N THR A 235 7.79 11.55 -20.59
CA THR A 235 8.91 11.26 -19.70
C THR A 235 8.44 11.28 -18.25
N PRO A 236 8.51 10.16 -17.49
CA PRO A 236 8.22 10.16 -16.06
C PRO A 236 9.18 11.08 -15.30
N LEU A 237 8.64 11.86 -14.36
CA LEU A 237 9.46 12.78 -13.54
C LEU A 237 9.99 12.14 -12.25
N GLY A 238 9.76 10.84 -12.03
CA GLY A 238 10.14 10.19 -10.79
C GLY A 238 9.21 10.49 -9.60
N LEU A 239 8.07 11.14 -9.87
CA LEU A 239 7.09 11.52 -8.88
C LEU A 239 5.81 10.69 -9.04
N ALA A 240 5.40 10.02 -7.97
CA ALA A 240 4.07 9.42 -7.86
C ALA A 240 3.06 10.44 -7.35
N ILE A 241 1.79 10.26 -7.75
CA ILE A 241 0.65 11.01 -7.24
C ILE A 241 -0.15 10.07 -6.35
N ALA A 242 -0.44 10.50 -5.11
CA ALA A 242 -1.16 9.70 -4.14
C ALA A 242 -2.31 10.48 -3.50
N VAL A 243 -3.45 9.80 -3.25
CA VAL A 243 -4.58 10.35 -2.50
C VAL A 243 -4.27 10.29 -1.02
N GLN A 244 -4.46 11.37 -0.27
CA GLN A 244 -4.22 11.40 1.16
C GLN A 244 -5.15 10.45 1.94
N ALA A 245 -4.64 9.85 3.02
CA ALA A 245 -5.32 8.82 3.81
C ALA A 245 -6.66 9.25 4.44
N PRO A 246 -6.93 10.50 4.84
CA PRO A 246 -8.25 10.91 5.29
C PRO A 246 -9.39 10.61 4.29
N PHE A 247 -9.09 10.61 2.99
CA PHE A 247 -10.07 10.25 1.95
C PHE A 247 -10.22 8.72 1.81
N ILE A 248 -9.18 7.95 2.13
CA ILE A 248 -9.30 6.50 2.28
C ILE A 248 -10.25 6.18 3.44
N ARG A 249 -10.06 6.84 4.60
CA ARG A 249 -10.93 6.69 5.77
C ARG A 249 -12.39 6.99 5.45
N SER A 250 -12.65 8.13 4.83
CA SER A 250 -14.03 8.51 4.47
C SER A 250 -14.65 7.51 3.48
N THR A 251 -13.86 6.93 2.58
CA THR A 251 -14.35 5.90 1.66
C THR A 251 -14.70 4.60 2.39
N ILE A 252 -13.89 4.21 3.37
CA ILE A 252 -14.18 3.06 4.25
C ILE A 252 -15.48 3.32 5.03
N GLU A 253 -15.63 4.49 5.64
CA GLU A 253 -16.83 4.88 6.39
C GLU A 253 -18.08 4.87 5.49
N MET A 254 -17.99 5.39 4.27
CA MET A 254 -19.07 5.31 3.27
C MET A 254 -19.41 3.87 2.90
N HIS A 255 -18.42 2.99 2.79
CA HIS A 255 -18.66 1.58 2.49
C HIS A 255 -19.37 0.88 3.63
N LEU A 256 -18.90 1.03 4.85
CA LEU A 256 -19.51 0.44 6.04
C LEU A 256 -20.95 0.93 6.26
N SER A 257 -21.22 2.22 6.05
CA SER A 257 -22.57 2.78 6.21
C SER A 257 -23.59 2.26 5.20
N LYS A 258 -23.17 1.74 4.06
CA LYS A 258 -24.05 1.10 3.08
C LYS A 258 -24.45 -0.33 3.50
N LEU A 259 -23.60 -0.99 4.28
CA LEU A 259 -23.82 -2.36 4.75
C LEU A 259 -24.76 -2.40 5.97
N ASP A 260 -24.84 -1.30 6.72
CA ASP A 260 -25.67 -1.17 7.91
C ASP A 260 -26.72 -0.03 7.78
N PRO A 261 -27.78 -0.20 6.93
CA PRO A 261 -28.79 0.85 6.71
C PRO A 261 -29.69 1.11 7.92
N GLY A 262 -29.50 0.41 9.05
CA GLY A 262 -30.37 0.45 10.24
C GLY A 262 -29.91 1.35 11.39
N GLN A 263 -28.75 2.02 11.31
CA GLN A 263 -28.27 2.97 12.33
C GLN A 263 -28.38 4.44 11.86
N LYS A 264 -29.59 4.86 11.48
CA LYS A 264 -29.95 6.28 11.32
C LYS A 264 -31.06 6.65 12.28
#